data_7fb0a1b6774595526e518cdca7d410fd
#
_entry.id   7fb0a1b6774595526e518cdca7d410fd
#
_cell.length_a   1.000
_cell.length_b   1.000
_cell.length_c   1.000
_cell.angle_alpha   90.00
_cell.angle_beta   90.00
_cell.angle_gamma   90.00
#
_symmetry.space_group_name_H-M   'P 1'
#
loop_
_entity.id
_entity.type
_entity.pdbx_description
1 polymer ?
#
loop_
_entity_poly.entity_id
_entity_poly.type
_entity_poly.pdbx_seq_one_letter_code
_entity_poly.pdbx_strand_id
1 'polypeptide(L)'
;MRQQDIAIEFKNVSKIYKLKRKDKEVKKDEKTQFFYALKDLSFQVKKGQVLGILGTNGSGKSTMALVLSGIASPDEGEIIVNGEQALVAINTGLNKQLTGLENIELKGALLGLSKKRVQEIVDGVIEFAEIGDFLYQPVKKYSSGMKSRLGFSINLCLNPEIMIIDEALSVGDKSFAKKCLDRMQELKEDGKTIVFISHSLPQVQEFCDSAMWLEGGKMREYGDIDTVCEHYAEYIETYNTLTKAQKKAERDEKFKERIIKDRKPGLFDRLFG
;
A
#
# COMPACT_ATOMS: atom_id res chain seq x y z
N MET A 1 5.45 -9.47 -25.93
CA MET A 1 5.88 -9.74 -24.55
C MET A 1 5.27 -11.05 -24.14
N ARG A 2 6.04 -11.99 -23.58
CA ARG A 2 5.48 -13.25 -23.09
C ARG A 2 4.74 -12.96 -21.77
N GLN A 3 3.57 -13.53 -21.58
CA GLN A 3 2.74 -13.38 -20.37
C GLN A 3 3.49 -13.79 -19.08
N GLN A 4 4.58 -14.53 -19.21
CA GLN A 4 5.46 -15.00 -18.12
C GLN A 4 6.34 -13.90 -17.50
N ASP A 5 6.48 -12.74 -18.17
CA ASP A 5 7.34 -11.64 -17.70
C ASP A 5 6.58 -10.59 -16.86
N ILE A 6 5.26 -10.76 -16.70
CA ILE A 6 4.42 -9.84 -15.91
C ILE A 6 4.23 -10.39 -14.50
N ALA A 7 4.54 -9.57 -13.50
CA ALA A 7 4.29 -9.87 -12.09
C ALA A 7 2.88 -9.48 -11.65
N ILE A 8 2.44 -8.29 -12.07
CA ILE A 8 1.11 -7.74 -11.71
C ILE A 8 0.46 -7.18 -12.97
N GLU A 9 -0.81 -7.49 -13.20
CA GLU A 9 -1.62 -6.89 -14.26
C GLU A 9 -2.97 -6.44 -13.71
N PHE A 10 -3.31 -5.18 -13.94
CA PHE A 10 -4.61 -4.57 -13.66
C PHE A 10 -5.34 -4.37 -14.98
N LYS A 11 -6.63 -4.78 -15.02
CA LYS A 11 -7.54 -4.63 -16.18
C LYS A 11 -8.82 -3.96 -15.73
N ASN A 12 -8.96 -2.67 -16.04
CA ASN A 12 -10.15 -1.85 -15.73
C ASN A 12 -10.58 -1.92 -14.25
N VAL A 13 -9.61 -1.93 -13.36
CA VAL A 13 -9.82 -2.14 -11.93
C VAL A 13 -10.42 -0.91 -11.28
N SER A 14 -11.54 -1.10 -10.59
CA SER A 14 -12.16 -0.08 -9.74
C SER A 14 -12.38 -0.59 -8.33
N LYS A 15 -12.23 0.29 -7.34
CA LYS A 15 -12.56 0.04 -5.93
C LYS A 15 -13.54 1.08 -5.42
N ILE A 16 -14.63 0.63 -4.83
CA ILE A 16 -15.76 1.47 -4.42
C ILE A 16 -15.95 1.34 -2.91
N TYR A 17 -16.13 2.48 -2.24
CA TYR A 17 -16.48 2.52 -0.83
C TYR A 17 -17.84 3.17 -0.60
N LYS A 18 -18.51 2.69 0.47
CA LYS A 18 -19.78 3.19 0.97
C LYS A 18 -19.52 4.25 2.03
N LEU A 19 -20.09 5.45 1.85
CA LEU A 19 -20.02 6.55 2.81
C LEU A 19 -21.40 6.76 3.46
N LYS A 20 -21.43 6.80 4.78
CA LYS A 20 -22.64 7.19 5.53
C LYS A 20 -22.67 8.71 5.69
N ARG A 21 -23.70 9.38 5.17
CA ARG A 21 -23.96 10.80 5.45
C ARG A 21 -24.43 10.98 6.89
N LYS A 22 -23.90 11.99 7.58
CA LYS A 22 -24.30 12.35 8.95
C LYS A 22 -25.45 13.36 9.01
N ASP A 23 -26.02 13.78 7.87
CA ASP A 23 -27.06 14.79 7.83
C ASP A 23 -28.34 14.27 8.48
N LYS A 24 -28.83 14.99 9.49
CA LYS A 24 -30.03 14.66 10.28
C LYS A 24 -31.35 14.80 9.47
N GLU A 25 -31.31 15.50 8.34
CA GLU A 25 -32.50 15.87 7.55
C GLU A 25 -32.73 14.98 6.32
N VAL A 26 -31.82 14.03 6.02
CA VAL A 26 -31.93 13.18 4.83
C VAL A 26 -32.65 11.88 5.15
N LYS A 27 -33.61 11.45 4.30
CA LYS A 27 -34.35 10.18 4.42
C LYS A 27 -33.37 9.01 4.52
N LYS A 28 -33.76 7.93 5.23
CA LYS A 28 -32.88 6.80 5.56
C LYS A 28 -32.19 6.16 4.34
N ASP A 29 -32.86 6.16 3.17
CA ASP A 29 -32.36 5.61 1.92
C ASP A 29 -31.38 6.52 1.17
N GLU A 30 -31.38 7.83 1.44
CA GLU A 30 -30.48 8.82 0.83
C GLU A 30 -29.18 9.03 1.64
N LYS A 31 -29.05 8.38 2.82
CA LYS A 31 -27.88 8.53 3.73
C LYS A 31 -26.61 7.81 3.26
N THR A 32 -26.72 7.00 2.23
CA THR A 32 -25.61 6.21 1.71
C THR A 32 -25.16 6.75 0.36
N GLN A 33 -23.91 7.15 0.27
CA GLN A 33 -23.25 7.49 -0.99
C GLN A 33 -22.16 6.46 -1.28
N PHE A 34 -21.98 6.15 -2.55
CA PHE A 34 -20.85 5.36 -3.03
C PHE A 34 -19.85 6.26 -3.74
N PHE A 35 -18.59 5.98 -3.60
CA PHE A 35 -17.54 6.71 -4.32
C PHE A 35 -16.44 5.77 -4.78
N TYR A 36 -15.85 6.09 -5.93
CA TYR A 36 -14.67 5.42 -6.43
C TYR A 36 -13.43 5.84 -5.61
N ALA A 37 -12.85 4.91 -4.88
CA ALA A 37 -11.52 5.10 -4.29
C ALA A 37 -10.43 4.92 -5.36
N LEU A 38 -10.63 3.94 -6.24
CA LEU A 38 -9.89 3.74 -7.49
C LEU A 38 -10.90 3.59 -8.62
N LYS A 39 -10.59 4.11 -9.80
CA LYS A 39 -11.49 4.07 -10.94
C LYS A 39 -10.76 3.74 -12.24
N ASP A 40 -11.16 2.63 -12.86
CA ASP A 40 -10.75 2.21 -14.21
C ASP A 40 -9.23 2.20 -14.42
N LEU A 41 -8.52 1.52 -13.54
CA LEU A 41 -7.06 1.42 -13.59
C LEU A 41 -6.62 0.22 -14.44
N SER A 42 -5.77 0.46 -15.43
CA SER A 42 -5.18 -0.58 -16.27
C SER A 42 -3.68 -0.32 -16.44
N PHE A 43 -2.86 -1.24 -15.92
CA PHE A 43 -1.41 -1.17 -16.02
C PHE A 43 -0.77 -2.55 -15.77
N GLN A 44 0.51 -2.67 -16.05
CA GLN A 44 1.29 -3.88 -15.81
C GLN A 44 2.59 -3.54 -15.09
N VAL A 45 3.02 -4.42 -14.18
CA VAL A 45 4.34 -4.38 -13.55
C VAL A 45 5.10 -5.63 -13.97
N LYS A 46 6.31 -5.46 -14.49
CA LYS A 46 7.16 -6.58 -14.92
C LYS A 46 7.82 -7.24 -13.72
N LYS A 47 8.18 -8.51 -13.85
CA LYS A 47 9.02 -9.19 -12.84
C LYS A 47 10.36 -8.46 -12.70
N GLY A 48 10.79 -8.26 -11.45
CA GLY A 48 12.01 -7.53 -11.11
C GLY A 48 11.93 -6.01 -11.27
N GLN A 49 10.79 -5.44 -11.66
CA GLN A 49 10.60 -4.00 -11.77
C GLN A 49 10.27 -3.37 -10.42
N VAL A 50 10.83 -2.18 -10.17
CA VAL A 50 10.46 -1.33 -9.02
C VAL A 50 9.58 -0.19 -9.53
N LEU A 51 8.29 -0.24 -9.20
CA LEU A 51 7.30 0.78 -9.55
C LEU A 51 7.05 1.71 -8.38
N GLY A 52 7.31 3.01 -8.54
CA GLY A 52 6.92 4.07 -7.61
C GLY A 52 5.48 4.53 -7.82
N ILE A 53 4.70 4.67 -6.75
CA ILE A 53 3.35 5.27 -6.83
C ILE A 53 3.33 6.59 -6.07
N LEU A 54 3.18 7.67 -6.82
CA LEU A 54 3.08 9.05 -6.34
C LEU A 54 1.63 9.52 -6.30
N GLY A 55 1.34 10.52 -5.48
CA GLY A 55 0.04 11.18 -5.44
C GLY A 55 -0.21 11.92 -4.14
N THR A 56 -1.11 12.89 -4.18
CA THR A 56 -1.48 13.68 -3.01
C THR A 56 -2.29 12.88 -1.98
N ASN A 57 -2.50 13.43 -0.77
CA ASN A 57 -3.34 12.80 0.24
C ASN A 57 -4.78 12.66 -0.28
N GLY A 58 -5.33 11.43 -0.19
CA GLY A 58 -6.67 11.10 -0.70
C GLY A 58 -6.69 10.74 -2.19
N SER A 59 -5.56 10.63 -2.88
CA SER A 59 -5.49 10.20 -4.29
C SER A 59 -5.87 8.72 -4.49
N GLY A 60 -5.82 7.90 -3.44
CA GLY A 60 -6.16 6.47 -3.50
C GLY A 60 -5.00 5.52 -3.20
N LYS A 61 -3.80 6.03 -2.86
CA LYS A 61 -2.58 5.22 -2.62
C LYS A 61 -2.77 4.07 -1.62
N SER A 62 -3.32 4.36 -0.44
CA SER A 62 -3.55 3.30 0.57
C SER A 62 -4.60 2.27 0.10
N THR A 63 -5.60 2.69 -0.69
CA THR A 63 -6.53 1.74 -1.32
C THR A 63 -5.82 0.89 -2.36
N MET A 64 -4.91 1.48 -3.15
CA MET A 64 -4.08 0.76 -4.10
C MET A 64 -3.21 -0.29 -3.39
N ALA A 65 -2.57 0.07 -2.25
CA ALA A 65 -1.80 -0.87 -1.45
C ALA A 65 -2.63 -2.07 -0.99
N LEU A 66 -3.86 -1.84 -0.50
CA LEU A 66 -4.76 -2.90 -0.06
C LEU A 66 -5.22 -3.80 -1.21
N VAL A 67 -5.48 -3.22 -2.37
CA VAL A 67 -5.92 -3.96 -3.55
C VAL A 67 -4.76 -4.76 -4.15
N LEU A 68 -3.57 -4.15 -4.28
CA LEU A 68 -2.35 -4.80 -4.74
C LEU A 68 -1.94 -5.98 -3.84
N SER A 69 -2.15 -5.88 -2.54
CA SER A 69 -1.80 -6.94 -1.59
C SER A 69 -2.87 -8.03 -1.44
N GLY A 70 -3.99 -7.94 -2.19
CA GLY A 70 -5.09 -8.88 -2.08
C GLY A 70 -5.91 -8.78 -0.79
N ILE A 71 -5.63 -7.80 0.09
CA ILE A 71 -6.41 -7.56 1.32
C ILE A 71 -7.80 -7.04 0.97
N ALA A 72 -7.91 -6.24 -0.10
CA ALA A 72 -9.19 -5.76 -0.62
C ALA A 72 -9.38 -6.25 -2.06
N SER A 73 -10.50 -6.92 -2.33
CA SER A 73 -10.86 -7.30 -3.69
C SER A 73 -11.35 -6.08 -4.48
N PRO A 74 -11.11 -6.02 -5.80
CA PRO A 74 -11.70 -5.01 -6.67
C PRO A 74 -13.23 -5.18 -6.72
N ASP A 75 -13.95 -4.10 -6.97
CA ASP A 75 -15.40 -4.13 -7.21
C ASP A 75 -15.72 -4.27 -8.71
N GLU A 76 -14.80 -3.86 -9.58
CA GLU A 76 -14.88 -3.97 -11.04
C GLU A 76 -13.49 -4.28 -11.60
N GLY A 77 -13.45 -4.98 -12.75
CA GLY A 77 -12.22 -5.35 -13.42
C GLY A 77 -11.55 -6.61 -12.83
N GLU A 78 -10.33 -6.87 -13.27
CA GLU A 78 -9.56 -8.06 -12.91
C GLU A 78 -8.13 -7.68 -12.53
N ILE A 79 -7.59 -8.40 -11.53
CA ILE A 79 -6.19 -8.31 -11.12
C ILE A 79 -5.56 -9.68 -11.25
N ILE A 80 -4.47 -9.76 -11.99
CA ILE A 80 -3.67 -10.97 -12.13
C ILE A 80 -2.34 -10.73 -11.43
N VAL A 81 -1.99 -11.63 -10.50
CA VAL A 81 -0.72 -11.59 -9.77
C VAL A 81 0.00 -12.92 -9.97
N ASN A 82 1.23 -12.86 -10.46
CA ASN A 82 2.06 -14.01 -10.77
C ASN A 82 3.24 -14.10 -9.80
N GLY A 83 2.98 -14.55 -8.58
CA GLY A 83 3.95 -14.72 -7.51
C GLY A 83 3.36 -14.49 -6.11
N GLU A 84 4.12 -14.83 -5.08
CA GLU A 84 3.76 -14.54 -3.70
C GLU A 84 3.91 -13.05 -3.42
N GLN A 85 2.86 -12.43 -2.89
CA GLN A 85 2.84 -11.01 -2.57
C GLN A 85 2.72 -10.75 -1.07
N ALA A 86 3.38 -9.69 -0.58
CA ALA A 86 3.20 -9.21 0.79
C ALA A 86 3.16 -7.69 0.87
N LEU A 87 2.26 -7.20 1.74
CA LEU A 87 2.21 -5.79 2.11
C LEU A 87 3.18 -5.52 3.26
N VAL A 88 4.17 -4.71 2.98
CA VAL A 88 5.12 -4.18 3.97
C VAL A 88 4.64 -2.80 4.39
N ALA A 89 3.77 -2.76 5.38
CA ALA A 89 3.23 -1.51 5.92
C ALA A 89 3.45 -1.43 7.43
N ILE A 90 3.50 -0.20 7.94
CA ILE A 90 3.71 0.07 9.36
C ILE A 90 2.52 -0.48 10.15
N ASN A 91 2.80 -1.27 11.19
CA ASN A 91 1.83 -1.79 12.16
C ASN A 91 0.70 -2.70 11.61
N THR A 92 0.82 -3.25 10.40
CA THR A 92 -0.20 -4.12 9.85
C THR A 92 -0.08 -5.57 10.35
N GLY A 93 -1.17 -6.08 10.87
CA GLY A 93 -1.34 -7.51 11.15
C GLY A 93 -0.71 -8.03 12.44
N LEU A 94 -0.15 -7.18 13.33
CA LEU A 94 0.33 -7.63 14.63
C LEU A 94 -0.80 -7.82 15.64
N ASN A 95 -0.90 -9.01 16.22
CA ASN A 95 -1.78 -9.26 17.36
C ASN A 95 -1.12 -8.71 18.63
N LYS A 96 -1.75 -7.69 19.21
CA LYS A 96 -1.22 -6.98 20.38
C LYS A 96 -1.19 -7.82 21.67
N GLN A 97 -1.95 -8.91 21.74
CA GLN A 97 -1.99 -9.79 22.92
C GLN A 97 -0.86 -10.83 22.91
N LEU A 98 -0.35 -11.16 21.73
CA LEU A 98 0.76 -12.09 21.53
C LEU A 98 2.11 -11.38 21.70
N THR A 99 3.13 -12.16 22.02
CA THR A 99 4.54 -11.73 22.01
C THR A 99 5.01 -11.46 20.58
N GLY A 100 6.19 -10.84 20.41
CA GLY A 100 6.80 -10.68 19.09
C GLY A 100 7.06 -12.03 18.42
N LEU A 101 7.60 -13.01 19.18
CA LEU A 101 7.86 -14.36 18.69
C LEU A 101 6.57 -15.05 18.24
N GLU A 102 5.53 -15.06 19.07
CA GLU A 102 4.23 -15.66 18.72
C GLU A 102 3.60 -14.99 17.49
N ASN A 103 3.83 -13.69 17.26
CA ASN A 103 3.38 -13.03 16.03
C ASN A 103 4.10 -13.53 14.79
N ILE A 104 5.41 -13.82 14.88
CA ILE A 104 6.19 -14.42 13.77
C ILE A 104 5.66 -15.82 13.48
N GLU A 105 5.48 -16.63 14.51
CA GLU A 105 4.97 -18.01 14.40
C GLU A 105 3.54 -18.02 13.82
N LEU A 106 2.66 -17.16 14.31
CA LEU A 106 1.30 -17.00 13.78
C LEU A 106 1.31 -16.64 12.29
N LYS A 107 2.17 -15.69 11.89
CA LYS A 107 2.28 -15.29 10.49
C LYS A 107 2.78 -16.45 9.62
N GLY A 108 3.79 -17.18 10.08
CA GLY A 108 4.28 -18.39 9.41
C GLY A 108 3.21 -19.47 9.27
N ALA A 109 2.43 -19.72 10.33
CA ALA A 109 1.35 -20.69 10.32
C ALA A 109 0.23 -20.29 9.35
N LEU A 110 -0.17 -19.01 9.31
CA LEU A 110 -1.17 -18.48 8.37
C LEU A 110 -0.75 -18.62 6.90
N LEU A 111 0.56 -18.58 6.63
CA LEU A 111 1.14 -18.75 5.30
C LEU A 111 1.48 -20.22 4.99
N GLY A 112 1.21 -21.16 5.91
CA GLY A 112 1.50 -22.59 5.72
C GLY A 112 2.99 -22.92 5.66
N LEU A 113 3.86 -22.09 6.26
CA LEU A 113 5.30 -22.29 6.22
C LEU A 113 5.74 -23.45 7.10
N SER A 114 6.79 -24.15 6.69
CA SER A 114 7.42 -25.20 7.51
C SER A 114 8.02 -24.63 8.78
N LYS A 115 8.12 -25.45 9.84
CA LYS A 115 8.79 -25.05 11.11
C LYS A 115 10.20 -24.55 10.90
N LYS A 116 10.97 -25.18 9.99
CA LYS A 116 12.33 -24.76 9.65
C LYS A 116 12.30 -23.33 9.06
N ARG A 117 11.40 -23.05 8.11
CA ARG A 117 11.28 -21.72 7.50
C ARG A 117 10.85 -20.65 8.51
N VAL A 118 9.94 -21.00 9.43
CA VAL A 118 9.55 -20.09 10.52
C VAL A 118 10.76 -19.75 11.41
N GLN A 119 11.61 -20.74 11.75
CA GLN A 119 12.80 -20.50 12.55
C GLN A 119 13.79 -19.56 11.84
N GLU A 120 14.02 -19.76 10.53
CA GLU A 120 14.87 -18.86 9.73
C GLU A 120 14.34 -17.42 9.75
N ILE A 121 13.00 -17.25 9.70
CA ILE A 121 12.37 -15.93 9.81
C ILE A 121 12.57 -15.35 11.21
N VAL A 122 12.41 -16.14 12.26
CA VAL A 122 12.67 -15.71 13.66
C VAL A 122 14.09 -15.17 13.80
N ASP A 123 15.08 -15.93 13.33
CA ASP A 123 16.49 -15.56 13.42
C ASP A 123 16.75 -14.24 12.65
N GLY A 124 16.23 -14.12 11.44
CA GLY A 124 16.36 -12.89 10.65
C GLY A 124 15.64 -11.68 11.29
N VAL A 125 14.48 -11.90 11.91
CA VAL A 125 13.75 -10.83 12.62
C VAL A 125 14.51 -10.38 13.86
N ILE A 126 15.11 -11.29 14.63
CA ILE A 126 15.94 -10.95 15.79
C ILE A 126 17.08 -10.03 15.37
N GLU A 127 17.79 -10.40 14.31
CA GLU A 127 18.93 -9.65 13.79
C GLU A 127 18.52 -8.28 13.23
N PHE A 128 17.42 -8.24 12.48
CA PHE A 128 17.01 -7.02 11.77
C PHE A 128 16.28 -6.02 12.65
N ALA A 129 15.32 -6.49 13.48
CA ALA A 129 14.44 -5.61 14.27
C ALA A 129 15.15 -4.93 15.45
N GLU A 130 16.18 -5.55 16.01
CA GLU A 130 16.96 -5.03 17.15
C GLU A 130 16.09 -4.63 18.34
N ILE A 131 15.08 -5.45 18.68
CA ILE A 131 14.17 -5.21 19.81
C ILE A 131 14.54 -5.98 21.08
N GLY A 132 15.61 -6.80 21.02
CA GLY A 132 16.13 -7.55 22.15
C GLY A 132 15.08 -8.43 22.84
N ASP A 133 15.14 -8.50 24.18
CA ASP A 133 14.24 -9.32 24.99
C ASP A 133 12.77 -8.93 24.91
N PHE A 134 12.45 -7.79 24.32
CA PHE A 134 11.06 -7.43 24.04
C PHE A 134 10.39 -8.41 23.07
N LEU A 135 11.15 -9.15 22.26
CA LEU A 135 10.63 -10.21 21.40
C LEU A 135 9.72 -11.18 22.16
N TYR A 136 10.05 -11.44 23.44
CA TYR A 136 9.32 -12.35 24.33
C TYR A 136 8.22 -11.66 25.17
N GLN A 137 8.01 -10.35 24.97
CA GLN A 137 6.96 -9.60 25.64
C GLN A 137 5.74 -9.39 24.72
N PRO A 138 4.50 -9.29 25.29
CA PRO A 138 3.32 -8.97 24.50
C PRO A 138 3.48 -7.64 23.75
N VAL A 139 3.10 -7.61 22.47
CA VAL A 139 3.24 -6.45 21.57
C VAL A 139 2.48 -5.20 22.08
N LYS A 140 1.45 -5.38 22.94
CA LYS A 140 0.78 -4.24 23.60
C LYS A 140 1.73 -3.38 24.45
N LYS A 141 2.84 -3.95 24.93
CA LYS A 141 3.87 -3.24 25.72
C LYS A 141 4.90 -2.49 24.86
N TYR A 142 4.89 -2.70 23.53
CA TYR A 142 5.87 -2.10 22.64
C TYR A 142 5.58 -0.62 22.39
N SER A 143 6.63 0.18 22.23
CA SER A 143 6.54 1.50 21.66
C SER A 143 6.03 1.44 20.19
N SER A 144 5.62 2.57 19.64
CA SER A 144 5.25 2.63 18.21
C SER A 144 6.42 2.23 17.31
N GLY A 145 7.63 2.70 17.60
CA GLY A 145 8.85 2.33 16.87
C GLY A 145 9.14 0.83 16.90
N MET A 146 9.05 0.19 18.07
CA MET A 146 9.26 -1.26 18.19
C MET A 146 8.22 -2.08 17.41
N LYS A 147 6.95 -1.66 17.43
CA LYS A 147 5.90 -2.32 16.62
C LYS A 147 6.21 -2.22 15.14
N SER A 148 6.65 -1.07 14.70
CA SER A 148 7.00 -0.83 13.32
C SER A 148 8.23 -1.63 12.91
N ARG A 149 9.28 -1.66 13.74
CA ARG A 149 10.48 -2.47 13.52
C ARG A 149 10.12 -3.95 13.40
N LEU A 150 9.33 -4.49 14.33
CA LEU A 150 8.89 -5.89 14.28
C LEU A 150 8.07 -6.19 13.02
N GLY A 151 7.04 -5.39 12.74
CA GLY A 151 6.15 -5.62 11.60
C GLY A 151 6.89 -5.54 10.26
N PHE A 152 7.78 -4.56 10.09
CA PHE A 152 8.61 -4.43 8.90
C PHE A 152 9.57 -5.64 8.76
N SER A 153 10.28 -5.99 9.83
CA SER A 153 11.24 -7.11 9.82
C SER A 153 10.59 -8.44 9.48
N ILE A 154 9.40 -8.72 10.02
CA ILE A 154 8.66 -9.96 9.68
C ILE A 154 8.38 -10.02 8.18
N ASN A 155 7.81 -8.96 7.61
CA ASN A 155 7.46 -8.95 6.18
C ASN A 155 8.70 -9.01 5.28
N LEU A 156 9.79 -8.38 5.70
CA LEU A 156 11.06 -8.43 4.99
C LEU A 156 11.69 -9.84 5.00
N CYS A 157 11.70 -10.51 6.17
CA CYS A 157 12.26 -11.85 6.32
C CYS A 157 11.42 -12.95 5.67
N LEU A 158 10.13 -12.69 5.41
CA LEU A 158 9.29 -13.55 4.58
C LEU A 158 9.82 -13.66 3.16
N ASN A 159 10.47 -12.59 2.67
CA ASN A 159 11.12 -12.52 1.37
C ASN A 159 10.20 -12.90 0.18
N PRO A 160 9.01 -12.31 0.04
CA PRO A 160 8.08 -12.62 -1.03
C PRO A 160 8.65 -12.25 -2.42
N GLU A 161 8.05 -12.77 -3.49
CA GLU A 161 8.44 -12.41 -4.87
C GLU A 161 8.02 -10.98 -5.23
N ILE A 162 6.89 -10.52 -4.67
CA ILE A 162 6.29 -9.21 -4.91
C ILE A 162 6.09 -8.50 -3.58
N MET A 163 6.73 -7.35 -3.41
CA MET A 163 6.62 -6.54 -2.20
C MET A 163 5.84 -5.26 -2.49
N ILE A 164 4.79 -5.01 -1.72
CA ILE A 164 4.07 -3.73 -1.72
C ILE A 164 4.50 -2.97 -0.47
N ILE A 165 5.18 -1.83 -0.65
CA ILE A 165 5.74 -1.03 0.45
C ILE A 165 4.95 0.27 0.54
N ASP A 166 4.20 0.46 1.62
CA ASP A 166 3.36 1.65 1.84
C ASP A 166 3.96 2.52 2.95
N GLU A 167 4.52 3.68 2.59
CA GLU A 167 5.11 4.70 3.48
C GLU A 167 6.09 4.17 4.56
N ALA A 168 6.67 2.98 4.35
CA ALA A 168 7.42 2.23 5.35
C ALA A 168 8.70 2.91 5.85
N LEU A 169 9.21 3.92 5.14
CA LEU A 169 10.49 4.58 5.46
C LEU A 169 10.37 5.70 6.50
N SER A 170 9.15 6.01 6.94
CA SER A 170 8.91 6.95 8.06
C SER A 170 9.02 6.27 9.44
N VAL A 171 9.60 5.04 9.49
CA VAL A 171 9.56 4.15 10.64
C VAL A 171 10.83 4.24 11.48
N GLY A 172 10.66 4.45 12.78
CA GLY A 172 11.73 4.35 13.74
C GLY A 172 12.64 5.58 13.77
N ASP A 173 13.88 5.34 14.19
CA ASP A 173 14.95 6.34 14.14
C ASP A 173 15.67 6.33 12.77
N LYS A 174 16.51 7.33 12.55
CA LYS A 174 17.26 7.48 11.30
C LYS A 174 18.15 6.28 10.96
N SER A 175 18.66 5.58 11.97
CA SER A 175 19.53 4.41 11.79
C SER A 175 18.72 3.23 11.22
N PHE A 176 17.56 2.95 11.79
CA PHE A 176 16.70 1.88 11.31
C PHE A 176 16.13 2.19 9.91
N ALA A 177 15.75 3.44 9.66
CA ALA A 177 15.30 3.86 8.33
C ALA A 177 16.36 3.62 7.25
N LYS A 178 17.65 3.93 7.56
CA LYS A 178 18.77 3.62 6.66
C LYS A 178 18.91 2.11 6.43
N LYS A 179 18.90 1.30 7.51
CA LYS A 179 18.97 -0.17 7.42
C LYS A 179 17.85 -0.75 6.54
N CYS A 180 16.64 -0.17 6.62
CA CYS A 180 15.52 -0.54 5.75
C CYS A 180 15.82 -0.22 4.28
N LEU A 181 16.34 0.98 3.98
CA LEU A 181 16.71 1.38 2.62
C LEU A 181 17.78 0.50 2.03
N ASP A 182 18.87 0.24 2.80
CA ASP A 182 19.97 -0.61 2.38
C ASP A 182 19.44 -2.01 2.02
N ARG A 183 18.56 -2.57 2.86
CA ARG A 183 17.95 -3.89 2.59
C ARG A 183 16.99 -3.88 1.39
N MET A 184 16.25 -2.81 1.20
CA MET A 184 15.39 -2.66 0.02
C MET A 184 16.22 -2.59 -1.27
N GLN A 185 17.38 -1.94 -1.22
CA GLN A 185 18.31 -1.90 -2.35
C GLN A 185 18.83 -3.29 -2.70
N GLU A 186 19.24 -4.09 -1.70
CA GLU A 186 19.64 -5.49 -1.89
C GLU A 186 18.53 -6.31 -2.56
N LEU A 187 17.26 -6.14 -2.12
CA LEU A 187 16.11 -6.86 -2.71
C LEU A 187 15.85 -6.45 -4.17
N LYS A 188 16.07 -5.18 -4.50
CA LYS A 188 16.01 -4.70 -5.88
C LYS A 188 17.10 -5.38 -6.73
N GLU A 189 18.34 -5.44 -6.23
CA GLU A 189 19.46 -6.12 -6.89
C GLU A 189 19.24 -7.63 -7.04
N ASP A 190 18.56 -8.27 -6.07
CA ASP A 190 18.10 -9.66 -6.14
C ASP A 190 16.97 -9.89 -7.16
N GLY A 191 16.51 -8.85 -7.86
CA GLY A 191 15.47 -8.92 -8.88
C GLY A 191 14.05 -9.09 -8.33
N LYS A 192 13.79 -8.69 -7.09
CA LYS A 192 12.43 -8.67 -6.53
C LYS A 192 11.56 -7.63 -7.22
N THR A 193 10.30 -7.96 -7.40
CA THR A 193 9.30 -6.98 -7.86
C THR A 193 8.83 -6.15 -6.69
N ILE A 194 8.93 -4.82 -6.80
CA ILE A 194 8.58 -3.92 -5.70
C ILE A 194 7.60 -2.86 -6.20
N VAL A 195 6.50 -2.68 -5.48
CA VAL A 195 5.62 -1.52 -5.64
C VAL A 195 5.83 -0.61 -4.44
N PHE A 196 6.47 0.52 -4.66
CA PHE A 196 6.86 1.49 -3.64
C PHE A 196 5.90 2.68 -3.61
N ILE A 197 5.08 2.76 -2.58
CA ILE A 197 4.09 3.81 -2.40
C ILE A 197 4.66 4.86 -1.44
N SER A 198 4.90 6.06 -1.93
CA SER A 198 5.46 7.14 -1.12
C SER A 198 4.86 8.51 -1.50
N HIS A 199 4.87 9.44 -0.55
CA HIS A 199 4.63 10.85 -0.82
C HIS A 199 5.94 11.64 -1.04
N SER A 200 7.09 11.00 -0.88
CA SER A 200 8.41 11.60 -1.06
C SER A 200 8.92 11.39 -2.48
N LEU A 201 8.81 12.43 -3.30
CA LEU A 201 9.32 12.43 -4.67
C LEU A 201 10.80 12.03 -4.76
N PRO A 202 11.73 12.59 -3.93
CA PRO A 202 13.14 12.19 -3.99
C PRO A 202 13.37 10.69 -3.75
N GLN A 203 12.63 10.08 -2.81
CA GLN A 203 12.76 8.64 -2.54
C GLN A 203 12.30 7.79 -3.73
N VAL A 204 11.23 8.21 -4.41
CA VAL A 204 10.74 7.50 -5.59
C VAL A 204 11.73 7.63 -6.74
N GLN A 205 12.29 8.81 -6.99
CA GLN A 205 13.30 9.03 -8.04
C GLN A 205 14.57 8.22 -7.79
N GLU A 206 15.04 8.14 -6.55
CA GLU A 206 16.26 7.41 -6.20
C GLU A 206 16.10 5.90 -6.29
N PHE A 207 14.94 5.38 -5.90
CA PHE A 207 14.75 3.94 -5.70
C PHE A 207 14.06 3.22 -6.87
N CYS A 208 13.14 3.88 -7.58
CA CYS A 208 12.25 3.22 -8.54
C CYS A 208 12.76 3.27 -9.99
N ASP A 209 12.34 2.30 -10.80
CA ASP A 209 12.68 2.22 -12.24
C ASP A 209 11.61 2.89 -13.12
N SER A 210 10.42 3.02 -12.58
CA SER A 210 9.27 3.65 -13.23
C SER A 210 8.35 4.28 -12.20
N ALA A 211 7.48 5.18 -12.63
CA ALA A 211 6.52 5.81 -11.73
C ALA A 211 5.09 5.79 -12.27
N MET A 212 4.15 5.84 -11.34
CA MET A 212 2.73 6.07 -11.58
C MET A 212 2.29 7.27 -10.75
N TRP A 213 1.66 8.24 -11.40
CA TRP A 213 0.98 9.33 -10.72
C TRP A 213 -0.50 9.01 -10.56
N LEU A 214 -0.93 8.81 -9.33
CA LEU A 214 -2.31 8.56 -8.95
C LEU A 214 -2.94 9.84 -8.41
N GLU A 215 -4.04 10.29 -9.02
CA GLU A 215 -4.75 11.49 -8.61
C GLU A 215 -6.27 11.29 -8.66
N GLY A 216 -6.96 11.60 -7.56
CA GLY A 216 -8.42 11.45 -7.48
C GLY A 216 -8.94 10.04 -7.77
N GLY A 217 -8.16 9.00 -7.44
CA GLY A 217 -8.48 7.59 -7.70
C GLY A 217 -8.26 7.13 -9.14
N LYS A 218 -7.69 7.97 -10.01
CA LYS A 218 -7.35 7.65 -11.40
C LYS A 218 -5.85 7.69 -11.62
N MET A 219 -5.38 6.88 -12.53
CA MET A 219 -4.01 6.96 -13.05
C MET A 219 -3.93 8.17 -13.98
N ARG A 220 -3.17 9.19 -13.59
CA ARG A 220 -2.95 10.38 -14.40
C ARG A 220 -1.82 10.16 -15.40
N GLU A 221 -0.77 9.49 -14.94
CA GLU A 221 0.36 9.15 -15.77
C GLU A 221 1.05 7.87 -15.26
N TYR A 222 1.68 7.12 -16.17
CA TYR A 222 2.46 5.93 -15.87
C TYR A 222 3.56 5.77 -16.92
N GLY A 223 4.80 5.61 -16.48
CA GLY A 223 5.90 5.44 -17.42
C GLY A 223 7.28 5.62 -16.80
N ASP A 224 8.16 6.24 -17.59
CA ASP A 224 9.52 6.55 -17.21
C ASP A 224 9.60 7.38 -15.93
N ILE A 225 10.57 7.03 -15.07
CA ILE A 225 10.68 7.61 -13.73
C ILE A 225 10.92 9.12 -13.78
N ASP A 226 11.81 9.58 -14.65
CA ASP A 226 12.20 10.99 -14.70
C ASP A 226 11.04 11.83 -15.23
N THR A 227 10.40 11.38 -16.32
CA THR A 227 9.26 12.06 -16.94
C THR A 227 8.07 12.22 -15.98
N VAL A 228 7.65 11.13 -15.34
CA VAL A 228 6.48 11.16 -14.44
C VAL A 228 6.78 11.99 -13.18
N CYS A 229 8.01 11.88 -12.66
CA CYS A 229 8.42 12.65 -11.49
C CYS A 229 8.54 14.15 -11.78
N GLU A 230 9.02 14.55 -12.97
CA GLU A 230 9.06 15.94 -13.41
C GLU A 230 7.66 16.54 -13.48
N HIS A 231 6.74 15.91 -14.20
CA HIS A 231 5.35 16.38 -14.30
C HIS A 231 4.63 16.42 -12.94
N TYR A 232 4.91 15.44 -12.07
CA TYR A 232 4.37 15.45 -10.71
C TYR A 232 4.96 16.59 -9.86
N ALA A 233 6.26 16.90 -10.00
CA ALA A 233 6.90 18.01 -9.31
C ALA A 233 6.29 19.36 -9.71
N GLU A 234 6.12 19.61 -11.00
CA GLU A 234 5.47 20.82 -11.54
C GLU A 234 4.03 20.99 -10.98
N TYR A 235 3.28 19.88 -10.96
CA TYR A 235 1.94 19.89 -10.36
C TYR A 235 2.00 20.26 -8.87
N ILE A 236 2.91 19.67 -8.10
CA ILE A 236 3.04 19.94 -6.66
C ILE A 236 3.49 21.39 -6.40
N GLU A 237 4.40 21.92 -7.20
CA GLU A 237 4.79 23.35 -7.12
C GLU A 237 3.58 24.25 -7.33
N THR A 238 2.83 24.03 -8.41
CA THR A 238 1.59 24.79 -8.69
C THR A 238 0.58 24.62 -7.56
N TYR A 239 0.34 23.39 -7.11
CA TYR A 239 -0.59 23.12 -6.01
C TYR A 239 -0.16 23.84 -4.71
N ASN A 240 1.14 23.97 -4.44
CA ASN A 240 1.64 24.63 -3.24
C ASN A 240 1.42 26.14 -3.25
N THR A 241 1.31 26.79 -4.40
CA THR A 241 0.96 28.22 -4.50
C THR A 241 -0.50 28.51 -4.14
N LEU A 242 -1.37 27.49 -4.18
CA LEU A 242 -2.79 27.66 -3.88
C LEU A 242 -3.03 28.00 -2.40
N THR A 243 -3.99 28.86 -2.16
CA THR A 243 -4.50 29.16 -0.81
C THR A 243 -5.19 27.95 -0.19
N LYS A 244 -5.34 27.95 1.13
CA LYS A 244 -6.08 26.88 1.84
C LYS A 244 -7.51 26.70 1.31
N ALA A 245 -8.18 27.78 0.92
CA ALA A 245 -9.54 27.76 0.36
C ALA A 245 -9.56 27.10 -1.02
N GLN A 246 -8.60 27.46 -1.90
CA GLN A 246 -8.46 26.86 -3.23
C GLN A 246 -8.11 25.38 -3.16
N LYS A 247 -7.15 24.99 -2.28
CA LYS A 247 -6.82 23.56 -2.04
C LYS A 247 -8.03 22.75 -1.55
N LYS A 248 -8.87 23.38 -0.71
CA LYS A 248 -10.12 22.74 -0.25
C LYS A 248 -11.10 22.61 -1.40
N ALA A 249 -11.32 23.66 -2.18
CA ALA A 249 -12.24 23.64 -3.33
C ALA A 249 -11.85 22.57 -4.35
N GLU A 250 -10.57 22.48 -4.72
CA GLU A 250 -10.04 21.46 -5.62
C GLU A 250 -10.27 20.03 -5.09
N ARG A 251 -10.01 19.79 -3.81
CA ARG A 251 -10.27 18.48 -3.18
C ARG A 251 -11.76 18.14 -3.19
N ASP A 252 -12.63 19.10 -2.88
CA ASP A 252 -14.08 18.91 -2.86
C ASP A 252 -14.61 18.64 -4.27
N GLU A 253 -14.05 19.27 -5.30
CA GLU A 253 -14.39 19.02 -6.70
C GLU A 253 -13.95 17.60 -7.13
N LYS A 254 -12.69 17.24 -6.92
CA LYS A 254 -12.17 15.88 -7.18
C LYS A 254 -12.96 14.81 -6.43
N PHE A 255 -13.41 15.10 -5.21
CA PHE A 255 -14.25 14.18 -4.45
C PHE A 255 -15.63 14.03 -5.08
N LYS A 256 -16.27 15.14 -5.52
CA LYS A 256 -17.59 15.12 -6.20
C LYS A 256 -17.57 14.29 -7.49
N GLU A 257 -16.51 14.38 -8.28
CA GLU A 257 -16.32 13.58 -9.51
C GLU A 257 -16.26 12.07 -9.25
N ARG A 258 -15.90 11.67 -8.05
CA ARG A 258 -15.79 10.27 -7.64
C ARG A 258 -17.10 9.69 -7.10
N ILE A 259 -18.12 10.54 -6.85
CA ILE A 259 -19.41 10.11 -6.33
C ILE A 259 -20.21 9.40 -7.42
N ILE A 260 -20.73 8.23 -7.09
CA ILE A 260 -21.59 7.44 -7.97
C ILE A 260 -23.04 7.87 -7.71
N LYS A 261 -23.68 8.53 -8.72
CA LYS A 261 -25.04 9.09 -8.58
C LYS A 261 -26.15 8.05 -8.66
N ASP A 262 -25.95 6.95 -9.41
CA ASP A 262 -26.99 5.99 -9.78
C ASP A 262 -26.59 4.52 -9.57
N ARG A 263 -25.93 4.19 -8.44
CA ARG A 263 -25.64 2.78 -8.14
C ARG A 263 -26.88 2.09 -7.57
N LYS A 264 -27.50 1.20 -8.34
CA LYS A 264 -28.44 0.22 -7.78
C LYS A 264 -27.66 -0.71 -6.82
N PRO A 265 -28.17 -0.99 -5.60
CA PRO A 265 -27.51 -1.90 -4.69
C PRO A 265 -27.32 -3.25 -5.37
N GLY A 266 -26.07 -3.70 -5.46
CA GLY A 266 -25.72 -5.01 -5.98
C GLY A 266 -26.22 -6.15 -5.06
N LEU A 267 -26.13 -7.39 -5.52
CA LEU A 267 -26.56 -8.57 -4.75
C LEU A 267 -25.84 -8.64 -3.38
N PHE A 268 -24.56 -8.25 -3.31
CA PHE A 268 -23.75 -8.20 -2.09
C PHE A 268 -24.25 -7.14 -1.09
N ASP A 269 -24.66 -5.98 -1.58
CA ASP A 269 -25.20 -4.90 -0.72
C ASP A 269 -26.55 -5.28 -0.08
N ARG A 270 -27.29 -6.25 -0.68
CA ARG A 270 -28.57 -6.77 -0.17
C ARG A 270 -28.40 -7.85 0.90
N LEU A 271 -27.26 -8.55 0.91
CA LEU A 271 -26.99 -9.67 1.81
C LEU A 271 -26.24 -9.26 3.08
N PHE A 272 -25.48 -8.17 3.04
CA PHE A 272 -24.55 -7.74 4.10
C PHE A 272 -24.65 -6.24 4.46
N GLY A 273 -25.70 -5.53 4.03
CA GLY A 273 -25.97 -4.11 4.27
C GLY A 273 -26.70 -3.76 5.55
#